data_d949f1f3830abc8f7aaffc2c10c4e78d
#
_entry.id   d949f1f3830abc8f7aaffc2c10c4e78d
#
_cell.length_a   1.000
_cell.length_b   1.000
_cell.length_c   1.000
_cell.angle_alpha   90.00
_cell.angle_beta   90.00
_cell.angle_gamma   90.00
#
_symmetry.space_group_name_H-M   'P 1'
#
loop_
_entity.id
_entity.type
_entity.pdbx_description
1 polymer ?
#
loop_
_entity_poly.entity_id
_entity_poly.type
_entity_poly.pdbx_seq_one_letter_code
_entity_poly.pdbx_strand_id
1 'polypeptide(L)'
;AQQIDGSTPFSNELSGGKLMKRKKNVVLISIIVLFAIAFLCACAYIVIKGVLNSENRNEYNNIASSYAGELSQSQSSTEITTPTEIDIKKAENPVDFDSLITQNPDIYAWIYIPETNINYPVCRHASDDNFYLDHDIYKNYSYAGAIYSQFCNSRDFDDRVTVLYGHNMADGSMFANLHKFRDKDFFDKNKYLYIYTESRKLTYEVVSAFVYDDRHIMNSFDFSDDKVFK
;
A
#
# COMPACT_ATOMS: atom_id res chain seq x y z
N ALA A 1 47.90 60.25 -61.61
CA ALA A 1 48.00 58.90 -61.02
C ALA A 1 47.13 58.79 -59.80
N GLN A 2 46.00 58.08 -59.88
CA GLN A 2 45.10 57.83 -58.83
C GLN A 2 45.21 56.32 -58.46
N GLN A 3 45.62 56.03 -57.24
CA GLN A 3 45.82 54.70 -56.72
C GLN A 3 44.46 54.27 -56.09
N ILE A 4 43.86 53.21 -56.61
CA ILE A 4 42.63 52.65 -56.12
C ILE A 4 43.03 51.57 -55.09
N ASP A 5 42.71 51.80 -53.81
CA ASP A 5 42.86 50.86 -52.74
C ASP A 5 41.69 49.83 -52.76
N GLY A 6 42.05 48.59 -53.08
CA GLY A 6 41.10 47.49 -53.21
C GLY A 6 41.13 46.61 -51.96
N SER A 7 40.56 47.09 -50.82
CA SER A 7 40.33 46.24 -49.64
C SER A 7 38.92 45.65 -49.71
N THR A 8 38.82 44.37 -49.98
CA THR A 8 37.58 43.61 -50.07
C THR A 8 37.03 43.26 -48.65
N PRO A 9 35.73 43.49 -48.33
CA PRO A 9 35.13 43.14 -47.03
C PRO A 9 34.65 41.71 -46.99
N PHE A 10 35.15 40.74 -47.74
CA PHE A 10 34.55 39.40 -47.90
C PHE A 10 35.03 38.35 -46.88
N SER A 11 36.01 38.64 -46.03
CA SER A 11 36.57 37.65 -45.09
C SER A 11 35.90 37.57 -43.71
N ASN A 12 35.12 38.58 -43.31
CA ASN A 12 34.53 38.67 -41.97
C ASN A 12 33.18 37.98 -41.87
N GLU A 13 32.34 37.81 -42.88
CA GLU A 13 31.03 37.14 -42.82
C GLU A 13 31.16 35.61 -42.71
N LEU A 14 32.17 35.01 -43.34
CA LEU A 14 32.38 33.54 -43.22
C LEU A 14 32.85 33.09 -41.85
N SER A 15 33.55 33.94 -41.10
CA SER A 15 34.00 33.68 -39.74
C SER A 15 32.84 33.75 -38.73
N GLY A 16 31.94 34.73 -38.84
CA GLY A 16 30.78 34.93 -37.98
C GLY A 16 29.76 33.81 -38.10
N GLY A 17 29.48 33.31 -39.31
CA GLY A 17 28.54 32.22 -39.56
C GLY A 17 29.00 30.87 -38.95
N LYS A 18 30.31 30.57 -39.04
CA LYS A 18 30.90 29.37 -38.44
C LYS A 18 30.87 29.40 -36.92
N LEU A 19 31.13 30.55 -36.32
CA LEU A 19 31.12 30.74 -34.87
C LEU A 19 29.67 30.62 -34.27
N MET A 20 28.69 31.17 -34.98
CA MET A 20 27.27 31.10 -34.61
C MET A 20 26.73 29.67 -34.72
N LYS A 21 27.12 28.93 -35.78
CA LYS A 21 26.73 27.50 -35.94
C LYS A 21 27.36 26.61 -34.87
N ARG A 22 28.60 26.89 -34.46
CA ARG A 22 29.29 26.18 -33.37
C ARG A 22 28.64 26.45 -32.03
N LYS A 23 28.22 27.69 -31.71
CA LYS A 23 27.48 28.02 -30.47
C LYS A 23 26.12 27.33 -30.43
N LYS A 24 25.36 27.30 -31.54
CA LYS A 24 24.07 26.58 -31.61
C LYS A 24 24.24 25.08 -31.37
N ASN A 25 25.28 24.46 -31.94
CA ASN A 25 25.56 23.03 -31.71
C ASN A 25 25.95 22.74 -30.24
N VAL A 26 26.72 23.60 -29.60
CA VAL A 26 27.08 23.44 -28.18
C VAL A 26 25.85 23.54 -27.29
N VAL A 27 24.96 24.51 -27.56
CA VAL A 27 23.69 24.63 -26.81
C VAL A 27 22.80 23.39 -27.01
N LEU A 28 22.68 22.92 -28.27
CA LEU A 28 21.90 21.73 -28.57
C LEU A 28 22.45 20.48 -27.86
N ILE A 29 23.77 20.29 -27.88
CA ILE A 29 24.44 19.18 -27.18
C ILE A 29 24.20 19.28 -25.66
N SER A 30 24.31 20.49 -25.08
CA SER A 30 24.04 20.69 -23.66
C SER A 30 22.60 20.33 -23.26
N ILE A 31 21.62 20.67 -24.11
CA ILE A 31 20.21 20.31 -23.90
C ILE A 31 20.03 18.77 -23.96
N ILE A 32 20.63 18.12 -24.95
CA ILE A 32 20.56 16.65 -25.08
C ILE A 32 21.17 15.95 -23.84
N VAL A 33 22.31 16.45 -23.36
CA VAL A 33 22.98 15.91 -22.17
C VAL A 33 22.09 16.09 -20.92
N LEU A 34 21.45 17.25 -20.75
CA LEU A 34 20.53 17.48 -19.66
C LEU A 34 19.33 16.54 -19.70
N PHE A 35 18.74 16.33 -20.89
CA PHE A 35 17.64 15.35 -21.03
C PHE A 35 18.10 13.92 -20.75
N ALA A 36 19.30 13.54 -21.18
CA ALA A 36 19.87 12.21 -20.89
C ALA A 36 20.08 12.01 -19.39
N ILE A 37 20.59 13.01 -18.66
CA ILE A 37 20.76 12.96 -17.20
C ILE A 37 19.40 12.86 -16.51
N ALA A 38 18.42 13.70 -16.90
CA ALA A 38 17.07 13.65 -16.33
C ALA A 38 16.42 12.28 -16.55
N PHE A 39 16.58 11.69 -17.74
CA PHE A 39 16.08 10.36 -18.05
C PHE A 39 16.73 9.27 -17.17
N LEU A 40 18.07 9.31 -17.01
CA LEU A 40 18.78 8.37 -16.14
C LEU A 40 18.36 8.50 -14.68
N CYS A 41 18.16 9.72 -14.18
CA CYS A 41 17.64 9.96 -12.84
C CYS A 41 16.22 9.40 -12.66
N ALA A 42 15.35 9.56 -13.66
CA ALA A 42 14.01 9.00 -13.64
C ALA A 42 14.03 7.46 -13.62
N CYS A 43 14.87 6.84 -14.44
CA CYS A 43 15.07 5.39 -14.44
C CYS A 43 15.60 4.88 -13.10
N ALA A 44 16.61 5.54 -12.53
CA ALA A 44 17.14 5.19 -11.21
C ALA A 44 16.07 5.30 -10.12
N TYR A 45 15.26 6.36 -10.13
CA TYR A 45 14.14 6.54 -9.20
C TYR A 45 13.11 5.39 -9.28
N ILE A 46 12.73 4.99 -10.52
CA ILE A 46 11.79 3.88 -10.72
C ILE A 46 12.35 2.57 -10.19
N VAL A 47 13.63 2.28 -10.44
CA VAL A 47 14.29 1.06 -9.95
C VAL A 47 14.36 1.07 -8.42
N ILE A 48 14.79 2.16 -7.80
CA ILE A 48 14.88 2.27 -6.34
C ILE A 48 13.49 2.09 -5.71
N LYS A 49 12.46 2.74 -6.25
CA LYS A 49 11.09 2.58 -5.76
C LYS A 49 10.57 1.15 -5.90
N GLY A 50 10.89 0.49 -7.02
CA GLY A 50 10.54 -0.93 -7.24
C GLY A 50 11.20 -1.86 -6.22
N VAL A 51 12.47 -1.66 -5.90
CA VAL A 51 13.21 -2.43 -4.89
C VAL A 51 12.60 -2.22 -3.50
N LEU A 52 12.39 -0.98 -3.07
CA LEU A 52 11.80 -0.68 -1.76
C LEU A 52 10.40 -1.29 -1.59
N ASN A 53 9.55 -1.22 -2.62
CA ASN A 53 8.23 -1.85 -2.56
C ASN A 53 8.32 -3.37 -2.46
N SER A 54 9.29 -3.99 -3.16
CA SER A 54 9.51 -5.45 -3.09
C SER A 54 9.99 -5.89 -1.70
N GLU A 55 10.85 -5.11 -1.07
CA GLU A 55 11.33 -5.37 0.29
C GLU A 55 10.17 -5.31 1.30
N ASN A 56 9.36 -4.26 1.28
CA ASN A 56 8.18 -4.13 2.14
C ASN A 56 7.21 -5.30 1.98
N ARG A 57 6.93 -5.71 0.75
CA ARG A 57 6.04 -6.86 0.50
C ARG A 57 6.62 -8.16 1.06
N ASN A 58 7.91 -8.40 0.87
CA ASN A 58 8.57 -9.59 1.40
C ASN A 58 8.57 -9.59 2.93
N GLU A 59 8.75 -8.44 3.55
CA GLU A 59 8.68 -8.28 5.00
C GLU A 59 7.30 -8.65 5.53
N TYR A 60 6.21 -8.12 4.96
CA TYR A 60 4.85 -8.48 5.38
C TYR A 60 4.50 -9.95 5.11
N ASN A 61 5.02 -10.56 4.03
CA ASN A 61 4.86 -11.99 3.80
C ASN A 61 5.60 -12.82 4.87
N ASN A 62 6.77 -12.38 5.30
CA ASN A 62 7.51 -13.01 6.39
C ASN A 62 6.78 -12.87 7.73
N ILE A 63 6.21 -11.69 8.02
CA ILE A 63 5.37 -11.45 9.18
C ILE A 63 4.17 -12.39 9.16
N ALA A 64 3.44 -12.49 8.05
CA ALA A 64 2.31 -13.38 7.89
C ALA A 64 2.71 -14.86 8.11
N SER A 65 3.84 -15.29 7.56
CA SER A 65 4.33 -16.66 7.73
C SER A 65 4.77 -16.96 9.16
N SER A 66 5.34 -15.98 9.86
CA SER A 66 5.85 -16.14 11.22
C SER A 66 4.75 -16.18 12.28
N TYR A 67 3.72 -15.35 12.13
CA TYR A 67 2.70 -15.14 13.17
C TYR A 67 1.32 -15.71 12.83
N ALA A 68 1.05 -16.03 11.56
CA ALA A 68 -0.24 -16.52 11.08
C ALA A 68 -0.11 -17.57 9.97
N GLY A 69 0.93 -18.38 9.98
CA GLY A 69 1.26 -19.36 8.90
C GLY A 69 0.17 -20.40 8.66
N GLU A 70 -0.61 -20.76 9.67
CA GLU A 70 -1.67 -21.76 9.55
C GLU A 70 -2.93 -21.24 8.82
N LEU A 71 -3.14 -19.92 8.75
CA LEU A 71 -4.31 -19.32 8.09
C LEU A 71 -4.39 -19.67 6.61
N SER A 72 -3.25 -19.77 5.94
CA SER A 72 -3.18 -20.10 4.51
C SER A 72 -3.34 -21.59 4.22
N GLN A 73 -3.16 -22.47 5.22
CA GLN A 73 -3.20 -23.93 5.06
C GLN A 73 -4.57 -24.54 5.39
N SER A 74 -5.41 -23.87 6.18
CA SER A 74 -6.66 -24.42 6.67
C SER A 74 -7.80 -24.51 5.62
N GLN A 75 -7.57 -24.10 4.38
CA GLN A 75 -8.59 -24.15 3.31
C GLN A 75 -8.61 -25.49 2.52
N SER A 76 -7.73 -26.44 2.81
CA SER A 76 -7.61 -27.66 2.00
C SER A 76 -8.34 -28.90 2.54
N SER A 77 -9.04 -28.84 3.67
CA SER A 77 -9.73 -30.01 4.24
C SER A 77 -11.05 -29.66 4.88
N THR A 78 -12.12 -29.63 4.07
CA THR A 78 -13.48 -29.72 4.58
C THR A 78 -13.88 -31.20 4.55
N GLU A 79 -13.45 -32.01 5.51
CA GLU A 79 -14.15 -33.24 5.90
C GLU A 79 -15.20 -32.87 6.96
N ILE A 80 -16.45 -33.05 6.58
CA ILE A 80 -17.60 -32.95 7.49
C ILE A 80 -17.57 -34.20 8.37
N THR A 81 -17.02 -34.08 9.57
CA THR A 81 -17.24 -35.06 10.63
C THR A 81 -18.26 -34.53 11.61
N THR A 82 -19.30 -35.35 11.85
CA THR A 82 -20.41 -35.18 12.78
C THR A 82 -19.94 -34.83 14.18
N PRO A 83 -20.58 -33.86 14.89
CA PRO A 83 -20.10 -33.43 16.21
C PRO A 83 -20.46 -34.48 17.27
N THR A 84 -19.44 -35.08 17.86
CA THR A 84 -19.54 -35.80 19.10
C THR A 84 -18.67 -35.06 20.12
N GLU A 85 -19.33 -34.62 21.21
CA GLU A 85 -18.77 -34.04 22.44
C GLU A 85 -17.90 -32.77 22.22
N ILE A 86 -18.50 -31.66 22.59
CA ILE A 86 -17.87 -30.35 22.67
C ILE A 86 -16.83 -30.39 23.82
N ASP A 87 -15.62 -30.84 23.49
CA ASP A 87 -14.45 -30.33 24.17
C ASP A 87 -14.30 -28.87 23.73
N ILE A 88 -14.69 -27.94 24.63
CA ILE A 88 -14.35 -26.53 24.51
C ILE A 88 -12.86 -26.41 24.82
N LYS A 89 -12.02 -27.05 23.99
CA LYS A 89 -10.68 -26.60 23.75
C LYS A 89 -10.86 -25.26 23.06
N LYS A 90 -10.46 -24.18 23.73
CA LYS A 90 -10.23 -22.86 23.15
C LYS A 90 -9.58 -23.15 21.79
N ALA A 91 -10.35 -23.02 20.70
CA ALA A 91 -9.80 -23.24 19.36
C ALA A 91 -8.56 -22.38 19.29
N GLU A 92 -7.41 -23.04 19.17
CA GLU A 92 -6.11 -22.39 19.28
C GLU A 92 -6.09 -21.27 18.25
N ASN A 93 -5.94 -20.02 18.72
CA ASN A 93 -5.92 -18.87 17.84
C ASN A 93 -4.71 -19.04 16.90
N PRO A 94 -4.89 -19.11 15.57
CA PRO A 94 -3.78 -19.36 14.64
C PRO A 94 -2.79 -18.18 14.56
N VAL A 95 -3.11 -17.05 15.21
CA VAL A 95 -2.27 -15.86 15.26
C VAL A 95 -1.58 -15.79 16.63
N ASP A 96 -0.25 -15.71 16.62
CA ASP A 96 0.57 -15.54 17.82
C ASP A 96 0.55 -14.09 18.30
N PHE A 97 -0.51 -13.71 19.02
CA PHE A 97 -0.67 -12.37 19.58
C PHE A 97 0.33 -12.06 20.69
N ASP A 98 0.79 -13.03 21.47
CA ASP A 98 1.76 -12.80 22.53
C ASP A 98 3.07 -12.25 21.97
N SER A 99 3.58 -12.87 20.91
CA SER A 99 4.77 -12.41 20.20
C SER A 99 4.54 -11.08 19.47
N LEU A 100 3.40 -10.89 18.81
CA LEU A 100 3.06 -9.65 18.11
C LEU A 100 2.97 -8.45 19.06
N ILE A 101 2.27 -8.57 20.18
CA ILE A 101 2.09 -7.50 21.18
C ILE A 101 3.43 -7.20 21.87
N THR A 102 4.27 -8.21 22.08
CA THR A 102 5.64 -8.00 22.60
C THR A 102 6.46 -7.18 21.61
N GLN A 103 6.32 -7.43 20.31
CA GLN A 103 7.00 -6.69 19.26
C GLN A 103 6.47 -5.24 19.14
N ASN A 104 5.15 -5.08 19.16
CA ASN A 104 4.50 -3.78 19.10
C ASN A 104 3.13 -3.81 19.79
N PRO A 105 2.96 -3.16 20.96
CA PRO A 105 1.70 -3.14 21.71
C PRO A 105 0.56 -2.39 21.01
N ASP A 106 0.83 -1.71 19.92
CA ASP A 106 -0.20 -1.07 19.10
C ASP A 106 -0.96 -2.07 18.21
N ILE A 107 -0.40 -3.28 18.01
CA ILE A 107 -1.08 -4.37 17.31
C ILE A 107 -2.16 -4.93 18.23
N TYR A 108 -3.40 -5.01 17.72
CA TYR A 108 -4.54 -5.48 18.51
C TYR A 108 -5.45 -6.45 17.78
N ALA A 109 -5.23 -6.61 16.47
CA ALA A 109 -5.99 -7.53 15.64
C ALA A 109 -5.16 -8.00 14.44
N TRP A 110 -5.73 -8.95 13.71
CA TRP A 110 -5.19 -9.47 12.46
C TRP A 110 -6.32 -9.59 11.43
N ILE A 111 -6.14 -9.06 10.23
CA ILE A 111 -7.09 -9.21 9.12
C ILE A 111 -6.61 -10.27 8.14
N TYR A 112 -7.51 -11.17 7.76
CA TYR A 112 -7.27 -12.17 6.72
C TYR A 112 -8.44 -12.22 5.74
N ILE A 113 -8.15 -12.09 4.45
CA ILE A 113 -9.12 -12.25 3.36
C ILE A 113 -8.61 -13.35 2.43
N PRO A 114 -9.31 -14.50 2.37
CA PRO A 114 -8.95 -15.62 1.50
C PRO A 114 -8.81 -15.22 0.03
N GLU A 115 -7.97 -15.95 -0.71
CA GLU A 115 -7.70 -15.73 -2.14
C GLU A 115 -7.16 -14.33 -2.48
N THR A 116 -6.68 -13.60 -1.45
CA THR A 116 -6.00 -12.30 -1.59
C THR A 116 -4.66 -12.32 -0.89
N ASN A 117 -3.86 -11.25 -1.08
CA ASN A 117 -2.64 -11.02 -0.29
C ASN A 117 -2.91 -10.36 1.06
N ILE A 118 -4.20 -10.12 1.41
CA ILE A 118 -4.56 -9.43 2.65
C ILE A 118 -4.50 -10.42 3.81
N ASN A 119 -3.37 -10.40 4.49
CA ASN A 119 -3.03 -11.22 5.65
C ASN A 119 -2.06 -10.43 6.53
N TYR A 120 -2.61 -9.49 7.33
CA TYR A 120 -1.84 -8.42 7.98
C TYR A 120 -2.26 -8.19 9.42
N PRO A 121 -1.30 -7.80 10.31
CA PRO A 121 -1.64 -7.22 11.60
C PRO A 121 -2.38 -5.89 11.44
N VAL A 122 -3.24 -5.59 12.39
CA VAL A 122 -3.99 -4.31 12.49
C VAL A 122 -3.47 -3.54 13.69
N CYS A 123 -3.07 -2.30 13.45
CA CYS A 123 -2.46 -1.43 14.43
C CYS A 123 -3.39 -0.27 14.84
N ARG A 124 -3.17 0.28 16.04
CA ARG A 124 -3.71 1.58 16.46
C ARG A 124 -2.70 2.27 17.36
N HIS A 125 -2.10 3.36 16.87
CA HIS A 125 -1.13 4.13 17.63
C HIS A 125 -1.77 4.81 18.83
N ALA A 126 -1.02 5.01 19.93
CA ALA A 126 -1.57 5.49 21.19
C ALA A 126 -1.96 6.98 21.21
N SER A 127 -1.46 7.79 20.28
CA SER A 127 -1.64 9.26 20.29
C SER A 127 -1.71 9.93 18.92
N ASP A 128 -1.57 9.19 17.83
CA ASP A 128 -1.60 9.72 16.45
C ASP A 128 -2.44 8.80 15.56
N ASP A 129 -3.59 9.29 15.12
CA ASP A 129 -4.55 8.55 14.29
C ASP A 129 -4.00 8.15 12.93
N ASN A 130 -2.98 8.86 12.43
CA ASN A 130 -2.41 8.64 11.11
C ASN A 130 -0.99 8.08 11.14
N PHE A 131 -0.45 7.74 12.32
CA PHE A 131 0.92 7.25 12.46
C PHE A 131 1.23 6.09 11.50
N TYR A 132 0.35 5.10 11.41
CA TYR A 132 0.52 3.93 10.56
C TYR A 132 0.19 4.16 9.08
N LEU A 133 -0.13 5.38 8.69
CA LEU A 133 -0.25 5.73 7.28
C LEU A 133 1.10 5.62 6.55
N ASP A 134 2.19 5.95 7.23
CA ASP A 134 3.55 5.95 6.70
C ASP A 134 4.59 5.31 7.63
N HIS A 135 4.16 4.44 8.57
CA HIS A 135 5.02 3.63 9.43
C HIS A 135 4.59 2.17 9.41
N ASP A 136 5.58 1.26 9.37
CA ASP A 136 5.38 -0.18 9.48
C ASP A 136 5.06 -0.62 10.93
N ILE A 137 4.87 -1.92 11.13
CA ILE A 137 4.59 -2.49 12.46
C ILE A 137 5.79 -2.40 13.43
N TYR A 138 6.99 -2.13 12.94
CA TYR A 138 8.17 -1.88 13.76
C TYR A 138 8.37 -0.39 14.09
N LYS A 139 7.41 0.45 13.67
CA LYS A 139 7.43 1.92 13.83
C LYS A 139 8.52 2.61 13.00
N ASN A 140 9.05 1.95 11.98
CA ASN A 140 9.95 2.57 11.01
C ASN A 140 9.12 3.27 9.91
N TYR A 141 9.67 4.36 9.37
CA TYR A 141 9.08 4.98 8.20
C TYR A 141 8.99 3.98 7.03
N SER A 142 7.80 3.79 6.50
CA SER A 142 7.51 2.93 5.36
C SER A 142 6.38 3.53 4.52
N TYR A 143 6.63 3.74 3.24
CA TYR A 143 5.61 4.27 2.33
C TYR A 143 4.35 3.37 2.24
N ALA A 144 4.49 2.07 2.47
CA ALA A 144 3.37 1.15 2.49
C ALA A 144 2.53 1.27 3.77
N GLY A 145 3.10 1.84 4.84
CA GLY A 145 2.45 1.92 6.13
C GLY A 145 2.11 0.54 6.71
N ALA A 146 1.11 0.50 7.56
CA ALA A 146 0.48 -0.73 8.06
C ALA A 146 -1.05 -0.66 7.88
N ILE A 147 -1.75 -1.75 8.15
CA ILE A 147 -3.21 -1.71 8.29
C ILE A 147 -3.52 -1.17 9.69
N TYR A 148 -4.40 -0.18 9.78
CA TYR A 148 -4.68 0.49 11.05
C TYR A 148 -6.12 0.98 11.20
N SER A 149 -6.51 1.27 12.44
CA SER A 149 -7.73 2.00 12.79
C SER A 149 -7.40 3.28 13.55
N GLN A 150 -8.38 4.17 13.65
CA GLN A 150 -8.30 5.43 14.38
C GLN A 150 -9.00 5.35 15.75
N PHE A 151 -8.83 6.38 16.60
CA PHE A 151 -9.37 6.42 17.97
C PHE A 151 -10.90 6.40 18.05
N CYS A 152 -11.57 6.79 16.98
CA CYS A 152 -13.03 6.76 16.91
C CYS A 152 -13.63 5.35 16.99
N ASN A 153 -12.80 4.31 16.79
CA ASN A 153 -13.21 2.91 16.94
C ASN A 153 -12.59 2.27 18.19
N SER A 154 -13.31 1.35 18.81
CA SER A 154 -12.79 0.48 19.85
C SER A 154 -11.83 -0.59 19.29
N ARG A 155 -11.02 -1.22 20.16
CA ARG A 155 -10.12 -2.31 19.75
C ARG A 155 -10.79 -3.69 19.71
N ASP A 156 -12.01 -3.79 20.21
CA ASP A 156 -12.73 -5.05 20.34
C ASP A 156 -13.68 -5.37 19.17
N PHE A 157 -13.82 -4.43 18.23
CA PHE A 157 -14.74 -4.53 17.07
C PHE A 157 -16.22 -4.65 17.48
N ASP A 158 -16.60 -4.11 18.63
CA ASP A 158 -18.00 -4.09 19.10
C ASP A 158 -18.74 -2.82 18.65
N ASP A 159 -18.05 -1.87 17.98
CA ASP A 159 -18.69 -0.72 17.39
C ASP A 159 -19.62 -1.12 16.23
N ARG A 160 -20.68 -0.31 16.00
CA ARG A 160 -21.59 -0.52 14.86
C ARG A 160 -20.88 -0.44 13.51
N VAL A 161 -19.85 0.40 13.43
CA VAL A 161 -18.98 0.57 12.27
C VAL A 161 -17.54 0.69 12.75
N THR A 162 -16.69 -0.18 12.26
CA THR A 162 -15.23 -0.10 12.41
C THR A 162 -14.59 0.17 11.06
N VAL A 163 -13.76 1.19 10.97
CA VAL A 163 -13.03 1.54 9.75
C VAL A 163 -11.58 1.12 9.88
N LEU A 164 -11.13 0.29 8.95
CA LEU A 164 -9.72 -0.06 8.79
C LEU A 164 -9.16 0.63 7.55
N TYR A 165 -7.98 1.20 7.70
CA TYR A 165 -7.26 1.92 6.66
C TYR A 165 -6.05 1.10 6.20
N GLY A 166 -5.70 1.23 4.93
CA GLY A 166 -4.52 0.62 4.34
C GLY A 166 -4.29 1.15 2.92
N HIS A 167 -3.03 1.27 2.52
CA HIS A 167 -2.68 1.77 1.20
C HIS A 167 -3.16 0.85 0.06
N ASN A 168 -3.44 1.45 -1.09
CA ASN A 168 -3.63 0.77 -2.37
C ASN A 168 -2.29 0.77 -3.13
N MET A 169 -1.45 -0.22 -2.85
CA MET A 169 -0.09 -0.29 -3.38
C MET A 169 -0.05 -0.84 -4.81
N ALA A 170 0.81 -0.25 -5.66
CA ALA A 170 0.96 -0.67 -7.04
C ALA A 170 1.52 -2.09 -7.21
N ASP A 171 2.23 -2.62 -6.20
CA ASP A 171 2.77 -3.98 -6.17
C ASP A 171 1.75 -5.04 -5.69
N GLY A 172 0.52 -4.62 -5.41
CA GLY A 172 -0.55 -5.50 -4.95
C GLY A 172 -0.54 -5.78 -3.45
N SER A 173 0.33 -5.14 -2.66
CA SER A 173 0.34 -5.24 -1.20
C SER A 173 -0.72 -4.37 -0.53
N MET A 174 -0.81 -4.44 0.78
CA MET A 174 -1.81 -3.78 1.62
C MET A 174 -3.24 -4.04 1.13
N PHE A 175 -4.07 -3.01 0.97
CA PHE A 175 -5.46 -3.18 0.51
C PHE A 175 -5.64 -3.16 -1.01
N ALA A 176 -4.55 -3.20 -1.80
CA ALA A 176 -4.66 -3.21 -3.26
C ALA A 176 -5.45 -4.43 -3.79
N ASN A 177 -5.37 -5.59 -3.11
CA ASN A 177 -6.12 -6.78 -3.51
C ASN A 177 -7.64 -6.68 -3.31
N LEU A 178 -8.16 -5.66 -2.60
CA LEU A 178 -9.61 -5.39 -2.57
C LEU A 178 -10.18 -5.12 -3.96
N HIS A 179 -9.35 -4.69 -4.93
CA HIS A 179 -9.77 -4.54 -6.32
C HIS A 179 -10.25 -5.85 -6.97
N LYS A 180 -9.88 -7.03 -6.47
CA LYS A 180 -10.39 -8.32 -6.93
C LYS A 180 -11.91 -8.43 -6.79
N PHE A 181 -12.48 -7.80 -5.78
CA PHE A 181 -13.94 -7.79 -5.53
C PHE A 181 -14.74 -6.99 -6.57
N ARG A 182 -14.08 -6.29 -7.51
CA ARG A 182 -14.74 -5.67 -8.68
C ARG A 182 -15.17 -6.73 -9.70
N ASP A 183 -14.50 -7.87 -9.71
CA ASP A 183 -14.91 -9.03 -10.50
C ASP A 183 -16.06 -9.76 -9.79
N LYS A 184 -17.18 -9.94 -10.50
CA LYS A 184 -18.39 -10.53 -9.92
C LYS A 184 -18.19 -12.00 -9.52
N ASP A 185 -17.44 -12.77 -10.30
CA ASP A 185 -17.20 -14.17 -10.00
C ASP A 185 -16.32 -14.34 -8.77
N PHE A 186 -15.33 -13.44 -8.61
CA PHE A 186 -14.50 -13.37 -7.40
C PHE A 186 -15.34 -13.00 -6.19
N PHE A 187 -16.17 -11.95 -6.30
CA PHE A 187 -17.05 -11.47 -5.23
C PHE A 187 -18.03 -12.58 -4.77
N ASP A 188 -18.66 -13.27 -5.71
CA ASP A 188 -19.64 -14.33 -5.40
C ASP A 188 -19.01 -15.55 -4.70
N LYS A 189 -17.73 -15.83 -4.97
CA LYS A 189 -16.99 -16.97 -4.40
C LYS A 189 -16.33 -16.64 -3.06
N ASN A 190 -15.90 -15.39 -2.87
CA ASN A 190 -15.09 -14.98 -1.73
C ASN A 190 -15.87 -14.04 -0.79
N LYS A 191 -16.90 -14.57 -0.16
CA LYS A 191 -17.87 -13.77 0.60
C LYS A 191 -17.41 -13.39 1.99
N TYR A 192 -16.35 -13.96 2.54
CA TYR A 192 -16.00 -13.79 3.93
C TYR A 192 -14.59 -13.24 4.09
N LEU A 193 -14.45 -12.37 5.09
CA LEU A 193 -13.19 -11.96 5.66
C LEU A 193 -13.17 -12.28 7.15
N TYR A 194 -11.99 -12.38 7.71
CA TYR A 194 -11.79 -12.76 9.09
C TYR A 194 -10.96 -11.71 9.80
N ILE A 195 -11.42 -11.35 11.01
CA ILE A 195 -10.64 -10.57 11.96
C ILE A 195 -10.36 -11.46 13.15
N TYR A 196 -9.09 -11.60 13.48
CA TYR A 196 -8.67 -12.27 14.71
C TYR A 196 -8.28 -11.21 15.72
N THR A 197 -8.69 -11.38 16.95
CA THR A 197 -8.21 -10.65 18.12
C THR A 197 -7.55 -11.66 19.05
N GLU A 198 -6.91 -11.22 20.12
CA GLU A 198 -6.32 -12.13 21.11
C GLU A 198 -7.32 -13.18 21.64
N SER A 199 -8.59 -12.81 21.79
CA SER A 199 -9.61 -13.64 22.43
C SER A 199 -10.61 -14.30 21.49
N ARG A 200 -10.74 -13.84 20.23
CA ARG A 200 -11.82 -14.30 19.34
C ARG A 200 -11.53 -14.15 17.86
N LYS A 201 -12.18 -14.99 17.07
CA LYS A 201 -12.29 -14.86 15.61
C LYS A 201 -13.64 -14.25 15.26
N LEU A 202 -13.64 -13.17 14.50
CA LEU A 202 -14.81 -12.53 13.92
C LEU A 202 -14.88 -12.86 12.43
N THR A 203 -16.09 -13.20 11.95
CA THR A 203 -16.34 -13.47 10.53
C THR A 203 -17.28 -12.39 9.99
N TYR A 204 -16.85 -11.69 8.97
CA TYR A 204 -17.64 -10.68 8.28
C TYR A 204 -17.98 -11.13 6.86
N GLU A 205 -19.20 -10.82 6.43
CA GLU A 205 -19.61 -11.04 5.04
C GLU A 205 -19.33 -9.77 4.22
N VAL A 206 -18.72 -9.94 3.04
CA VAL A 206 -18.49 -8.84 2.09
C VAL A 206 -19.80 -8.55 1.39
N VAL A 207 -20.43 -7.44 1.73
CA VAL A 207 -21.74 -7.03 1.15
C VAL A 207 -21.59 -6.11 -0.05
N SER A 208 -20.48 -5.36 -0.16
CA SER A 208 -20.20 -4.47 -1.30
C SER A 208 -18.72 -4.12 -1.41
N ALA A 209 -18.28 -3.81 -2.63
CA ALA A 209 -16.98 -3.23 -2.92
C ALA A 209 -17.13 -2.15 -4.00
N PHE A 210 -16.78 -0.92 -3.68
CA PHE A 210 -16.97 0.23 -4.55
C PHE A 210 -15.88 1.28 -4.35
N VAL A 211 -15.74 2.19 -5.32
CA VAL A 211 -14.86 3.34 -5.20
C VAL A 211 -15.60 4.42 -4.42
N TYR A 212 -14.98 4.91 -3.37
CA TYR A 212 -15.47 6.00 -2.54
C TYR A 212 -14.57 7.23 -2.72
N ASP A 213 -15.03 8.40 -2.31
CA ASP A 213 -14.22 9.61 -2.27
C ASP A 213 -13.34 9.67 -1.00
N ASP A 214 -12.58 10.74 -0.82
CA ASP A 214 -11.62 10.94 0.27
C ASP A 214 -12.26 11.49 1.57
N ARG A 215 -13.60 11.57 1.65
CA ARG A 215 -14.27 12.02 2.88
C ARG A 215 -14.02 11.03 4.01
N HIS A 216 -13.72 11.56 5.18
CA HIS A 216 -13.57 10.74 6.38
C HIS A 216 -14.92 10.13 6.78
N ILE A 217 -15.10 8.83 6.62
CA ILE A 217 -16.37 8.12 6.80
C ILE A 217 -16.97 8.39 8.19
N MET A 218 -16.18 8.21 9.25
CA MET A 218 -16.66 8.38 10.63
C MET A 218 -17.07 9.81 10.98
N ASN A 219 -16.55 10.82 10.26
CA ASN A 219 -16.93 12.21 10.45
C ASN A 219 -18.09 12.64 9.51
N SER A 220 -18.37 11.85 8.48
CA SER A 220 -19.37 12.18 7.46
C SER A 220 -20.75 11.63 7.76
N PHE A 221 -20.87 10.66 8.65
CA PHE A 221 -22.12 9.98 8.98
C PHE A 221 -22.26 9.80 10.50
N ASP A 222 -23.47 10.01 11.00
CA ASP A 222 -23.80 9.68 12.40
C ASP A 222 -24.26 8.23 12.48
N PHE A 223 -23.34 7.34 12.77
CA PHE A 223 -23.62 5.91 12.91
C PHE A 223 -24.37 5.54 14.20
N SER A 224 -24.65 6.49 15.10
CA SER A 224 -25.57 6.29 16.22
C SER A 224 -27.04 6.37 15.79
N ASP A 225 -27.34 7.03 14.65
CA ASP A 225 -28.71 7.10 14.12
C ASP A 225 -29.05 5.85 13.29
N ASP A 226 -30.09 5.11 13.74
CA ASP A 226 -30.57 3.89 13.07
C ASP A 226 -31.00 4.12 11.61
N LYS A 227 -31.31 5.34 11.21
CA LYS A 227 -31.68 5.67 9.83
C LYS A 227 -30.51 5.63 8.86
N VAL A 228 -29.27 5.75 9.37
CA VAL A 228 -28.05 5.66 8.56
C VAL A 228 -27.83 4.22 8.08
N PHE A 229 -28.39 3.21 8.78
CA PHE A 229 -28.25 1.78 8.45
C PHE A 229 -29.43 1.20 7.65
N LYS A 230 -30.40 2.01 7.26
CA LYS A 230 -31.56 1.60 6.44
C LYS A 230 -31.37 2.01 4.98
#